data_06c34e9210de8eb5866b4464e5093b48
#
_entry.id   06c34e9210de8eb5866b4464e5093b48
#
_cell.length_a   1.000
_cell.length_b   1.000
_cell.length_c   1.000
_cell.angle_alpha   90.00
_cell.angle_beta   90.00
_cell.angle_gamma   90.00
#
_symmetry.space_group_name_H-M   'P 1'
#
loop_
_entity.id
_entity.type
_entity.pdbx_description
1 polymer ?
#
loop_
_entity_poly.entity_id
_entity_poly.type
_entity_poly.pdbx_seq_one_letter_code
_entity_poly.pdbx_strand_id
1 'polypeptide(L)'
;MGAISAEDIISIIQSEIENFDVDNTSEETGTVIYVGDGIVTVYGIDHAMYGEVVVFDNGVKGMVQDIRQNEIGVILFGRDTGIKEGTKVVRTKKKAGIPVGNEYIGRVINALGEPIDGGAEIKADGYRPIKEEAPGIIERKSVDTPMETGILSIDSMFPIGRGQRELIIGDRQTGKTSIATDTILNQKGKGVICIYVAIGQKASSVAKIVNTLEKYDAMDYSIVLSSTASEPASLQYIAPYAGTALAEYFMHQGKDVLIVYDDLSKHAVAYRAISLLLERSPGREAYPGDVFYLHSRLLERSSRLSDKLGGGSITALPIIETQAGDVSAYIPTNVISITDGQIFLESNLFFEGMRPAVNVGLSVSRVGGAAQTKAMKKACGSIRIDLAQYREMEVFTQFSSDLDDATKAQLAHGRAIMELLKQPLCHPLSLHEQVITLCLANNGIFDIVMPKEVKKYQKDILSYLDLKHPEIGKEIEKKKDLTDELIAKIIEAAKEYTDK
;
A
#
# COMPACT_ATOMS: atom_id res chain seq x y z
N MET A 1 -74.88 3.86 -14.29
CA MET A 1 -73.74 4.03 -13.38
C MET A 1 -74.31 4.24 -12.01
N GLY A 2 -74.39 3.17 -11.18
CA GLY A 2 -74.85 3.27 -9.79
C GLY A 2 -73.83 4.03 -8.96
N ALA A 3 -74.27 5.02 -8.21
CA ALA A 3 -73.48 5.72 -7.23
C ALA A 3 -73.10 4.72 -6.14
N ILE A 4 -71.79 4.55 -5.90
CA ILE A 4 -71.29 3.76 -4.76
C ILE A 4 -71.82 4.42 -3.47
N SER A 5 -72.48 3.65 -2.62
CA SER A 5 -73.04 4.21 -1.40
C SER A 5 -71.92 4.47 -0.36
N ALA A 6 -72.16 5.38 0.56
CA ALA A 6 -71.18 5.65 1.63
C ALA A 6 -70.89 4.40 2.48
N GLU A 7 -71.83 3.48 2.59
CA GLU A 7 -71.69 2.19 3.27
C GLU A 7 -70.77 1.23 2.52
N ASP A 8 -70.79 1.23 1.17
CA ASP A 8 -69.89 0.41 0.38
C ASP A 8 -68.45 0.92 0.49
N ILE A 9 -68.23 2.23 0.54
CA ILE A 9 -66.92 2.84 0.75
C ILE A 9 -66.35 2.48 2.15
N ILE A 10 -67.20 2.55 3.18
CA ILE A 10 -66.83 2.20 4.54
C ILE A 10 -66.47 0.71 4.64
N SER A 11 -67.22 -0.16 3.98
CA SER A 11 -66.95 -1.60 3.99
C SER A 11 -65.65 -1.96 3.25
N ILE A 12 -65.36 -1.26 2.15
CA ILE A 12 -64.10 -1.44 1.44
C ILE A 12 -62.89 -0.95 2.28
N ILE A 13 -63.01 0.19 2.94
CA ILE A 13 -61.97 0.72 3.83
C ILE A 13 -61.78 -0.20 5.04
N GLN A 14 -62.86 -0.71 5.61
CA GLN A 14 -62.78 -1.68 6.71
C GLN A 14 -62.12 -3.00 6.29
N SER A 15 -62.43 -3.53 5.12
CA SER A 15 -61.82 -4.74 4.61
C SER A 15 -60.34 -4.53 4.23
N GLU A 16 -59.95 -3.35 3.77
CA GLU A 16 -58.56 -3.00 3.52
C GLU A 16 -57.78 -2.82 4.84
N ILE A 17 -58.40 -2.26 5.88
CA ILE A 17 -57.79 -2.12 7.20
C ILE A 17 -57.66 -3.48 7.89
N GLU A 18 -58.65 -4.39 7.78
CA GLU A 18 -58.64 -5.74 8.36
C GLU A 18 -57.62 -6.66 7.61
N ASN A 19 -57.40 -6.43 6.31
CA ASN A 19 -56.41 -7.15 5.52
C ASN A 19 -55.05 -6.47 5.51
N PHE A 20 -54.90 -5.36 6.23
CA PHE A 20 -53.62 -4.72 6.43
C PHE A 20 -52.82 -5.52 7.47
N ASP A 21 -52.26 -6.63 7.03
CA ASP A 21 -51.25 -7.35 7.80
C ASP A 21 -50.08 -6.40 8.00
N VAL A 22 -49.94 -5.89 9.22
CA VAL A 22 -48.74 -5.24 9.70
C VAL A 22 -47.71 -6.35 9.89
N ASP A 23 -47.18 -6.84 8.77
CA ASP A 23 -45.96 -7.59 8.81
C ASP A 23 -44.88 -6.61 9.35
N ASN A 24 -44.54 -6.77 10.60
CA ASN A 24 -43.52 -5.98 11.32
C ASN A 24 -42.12 -6.15 10.78
N THR A 25 -41.99 -6.56 9.52
CA THR A 25 -40.79 -6.57 8.68
C THR A 25 -41.02 -5.70 7.45
N SER A 26 -41.61 -4.49 7.60
CA SER A 26 -41.67 -3.57 6.48
C SER A 26 -40.24 -3.19 6.07
N GLU A 27 -39.79 -3.79 5.00
CA GLU A 27 -38.58 -3.36 4.31
C GLU A 27 -38.82 -1.91 3.92
N GLU A 28 -38.04 -0.99 4.50
CA GLU A 28 -38.13 0.42 4.16
C GLU A 28 -37.67 0.58 2.71
N THR A 29 -38.61 0.95 1.83
CA THR A 29 -38.39 1.10 0.40
C THR A 29 -38.36 2.56 0.02
N GLY A 30 -37.37 2.95 -0.78
CA GLY A 30 -37.28 4.27 -1.38
C GLY A 30 -37.49 4.24 -2.89
N THR A 31 -37.52 5.43 -3.45
CA THR A 31 -37.67 5.65 -4.89
C THR A 31 -36.54 6.51 -5.41
N VAL A 32 -35.96 6.14 -6.52
CA VAL A 32 -34.93 6.93 -7.22
C VAL A 32 -35.60 8.20 -7.81
N ILE A 33 -35.04 9.35 -7.46
CA ILE A 33 -35.44 10.65 -7.98
C ILE A 33 -34.45 11.25 -8.97
N TYR A 34 -33.18 10.79 -8.91
CA TYR A 34 -32.14 11.19 -9.87
C TYR A 34 -31.13 10.05 -10.03
N VAL A 35 -30.61 9.86 -11.24
CA VAL A 35 -29.53 8.93 -11.56
C VAL A 35 -28.59 9.56 -12.59
N GLY A 36 -27.30 9.51 -12.35
CA GLY A 36 -26.28 9.97 -13.29
C GLY A 36 -24.87 9.70 -12.80
N ASP A 37 -23.99 9.32 -13.72
CA ASP A 37 -22.55 9.13 -13.48
C ASP A 37 -22.20 8.20 -12.28
N GLY A 38 -23.01 7.15 -12.06
CA GLY A 38 -22.80 6.20 -10.96
C GLY A 38 -23.26 6.69 -9.59
N ILE A 39 -24.01 7.80 -9.55
CA ILE A 39 -24.67 8.34 -8.34
C ILE A 39 -26.17 8.29 -8.51
N VAL A 40 -26.85 7.96 -7.43
CA VAL A 40 -28.31 7.92 -7.37
C VAL A 40 -28.78 8.71 -6.15
N THR A 41 -29.78 9.58 -6.36
CA THR A 41 -30.49 10.24 -5.27
C THR A 41 -31.79 9.48 -5.04
N VAL A 42 -32.04 9.09 -3.78
CA VAL A 42 -33.19 8.29 -3.35
C VAL A 42 -34.00 9.06 -2.34
N TYR A 43 -35.32 8.97 -2.46
CA TYR A 43 -36.29 9.49 -1.51
C TYR A 43 -37.00 8.35 -0.79
N GLY A 44 -37.36 8.50 0.50
CA GLY A 44 -38.22 7.58 1.24
C GLY A 44 -37.52 6.47 2.02
N ILE A 45 -36.18 6.54 2.18
CA ILE A 45 -35.41 5.68 3.08
C ILE A 45 -34.80 6.51 4.21
N ASP A 46 -35.62 7.14 5.01
CA ASP A 46 -35.25 8.17 5.97
C ASP A 46 -34.38 7.65 7.14
N HIS A 47 -34.42 6.37 7.41
CA HIS A 47 -33.62 5.73 8.46
C HIS A 47 -32.32 5.10 7.94
N ALA A 48 -31.95 5.36 6.65
CA ALA A 48 -30.73 4.82 6.09
C ALA A 48 -29.49 5.37 6.81
N MET A 49 -28.53 4.49 7.06
CA MET A 49 -27.29 4.85 7.75
C MET A 49 -26.16 5.13 6.75
N TYR A 50 -25.26 6.06 7.08
CA TYR A 50 -24.06 6.30 6.32
C TYR A 50 -23.21 5.02 6.17
N GLY A 51 -22.86 4.66 4.93
CA GLY A 51 -22.14 3.42 4.64
C GLY A 51 -23.02 2.17 4.56
N GLU A 52 -24.33 2.29 4.66
CA GLU A 52 -25.27 1.18 4.50
C GLU A 52 -25.36 0.76 3.03
N VAL A 53 -25.47 -0.53 2.78
CA VAL A 53 -25.76 -1.08 1.44
C VAL A 53 -27.25 -1.01 1.17
N VAL A 54 -27.60 -0.52 -0.02
CA VAL A 54 -28.96 -0.58 -0.57
C VAL A 54 -28.96 -1.39 -1.86
N VAL A 55 -30.11 -2.00 -2.17
CA VAL A 55 -30.29 -2.84 -3.36
C VAL A 55 -31.39 -2.26 -4.22
N PHE A 56 -31.12 -2.10 -5.50
CA PHE A 56 -32.09 -1.64 -6.49
C PHE A 56 -32.86 -2.82 -7.11
N ASP A 57 -34.05 -2.58 -7.66
CA ASP A 57 -34.91 -3.61 -8.25
C ASP A 57 -34.21 -4.50 -9.30
N ASN A 58 -33.20 -3.94 -9.99
CA ASN A 58 -32.40 -4.66 -10.99
C ASN A 58 -31.24 -5.48 -10.36
N GLY A 59 -31.16 -5.55 -9.03
CA GLY A 59 -30.10 -6.25 -8.28
C GLY A 59 -28.78 -5.50 -8.12
N VAL A 60 -28.65 -4.30 -8.71
CA VAL A 60 -27.47 -3.45 -8.50
C VAL A 60 -27.42 -3.02 -7.02
N LYS A 61 -26.23 -3.03 -6.45
CA LYS A 61 -26.01 -2.58 -5.09
C LYS A 61 -25.37 -1.20 -5.08
N GLY A 62 -25.66 -0.42 -4.07
CA GLY A 62 -25.04 0.85 -3.82
C GLY A 62 -24.77 1.08 -2.34
N MET A 63 -24.01 2.10 -2.01
CA MET A 63 -23.70 2.49 -0.64
C MET A 63 -24.18 3.92 -0.39
N VAL A 64 -24.87 4.11 0.73
CA VAL A 64 -25.27 5.43 1.22
C VAL A 64 -24.03 6.24 1.56
N GLN A 65 -23.86 7.39 0.88
CA GLN A 65 -22.67 8.26 1.02
C GLN A 65 -23.02 9.69 1.43
N ASP A 66 -24.27 10.12 1.23
CA ASP A 66 -24.77 11.42 1.65
C ASP A 66 -26.18 11.30 2.22
N ILE A 67 -26.46 12.02 3.30
CA ILE A 67 -27.77 12.00 3.98
C ILE A 67 -28.20 13.44 4.15
N ARG A 68 -29.27 13.82 3.47
CA ARG A 68 -29.92 15.13 3.57
C ARG A 68 -31.30 14.98 4.20
N GLN A 69 -32.00 16.05 4.46
CA GLN A 69 -33.29 16.05 5.16
C GLN A 69 -34.33 15.13 4.50
N ASN A 70 -34.41 15.11 3.18
CA ASN A 70 -35.42 14.33 2.42
C ASN A 70 -34.78 13.49 1.30
N GLU A 71 -33.48 13.48 1.18
CA GLU A 71 -32.76 12.86 0.08
C GLU A 71 -31.53 12.10 0.56
N ILE A 72 -31.32 10.95 -0.01
CA ILE A 72 -30.17 10.09 0.28
C ILE A 72 -29.33 9.93 -0.97
N GLY A 73 -28.08 10.38 -0.92
CA GLY A 73 -27.11 10.18 -1.99
C GLY A 73 -26.45 8.79 -1.88
N VAL A 74 -26.59 7.99 -2.93
CA VAL A 74 -26.05 6.62 -3.01
C VAL A 74 -25.04 6.54 -4.13
N ILE A 75 -23.88 5.96 -3.87
CA ILE A 75 -22.88 5.60 -4.88
C ILE A 75 -23.09 4.15 -5.31
N LEU A 76 -23.14 3.90 -6.63
CA LEU A 76 -23.38 2.55 -7.16
C LEU A 76 -22.12 1.71 -7.18
N PHE A 77 -22.24 0.42 -6.88
CA PHE A 77 -21.17 -0.58 -7.00
C PHE A 77 -21.16 -1.25 -8.39
N GLY A 78 -21.55 -0.54 -9.41
CA GLY A 78 -21.62 -1.03 -10.76
C GLY A 78 -22.05 0.06 -11.73
N ARG A 79 -22.44 -0.35 -12.93
CA ARG A 79 -22.98 0.57 -13.92
C ARG A 79 -24.42 0.94 -13.55
N ASP A 80 -24.80 2.16 -13.84
CA ASP A 80 -26.15 2.71 -13.67
C ASP A 80 -27.16 2.17 -14.70
N THR A 81 -26.73 1.27 -15.58
CA THR A 81 -27.55 0.71 -16.65
C THR A 81 -28.78 0.00 -16.07
N GLY A 82 -29.96 0.46 -16.50
CA GLY A 82 -31.24 -0.10 -16.04
C GLY A 82 -31.83 0.55 -14.79
N ILE A 83 -31.10 1.48 -14.14
CA ILE A 83 -31.66 2.32 -13.08
C ILE A 83 -32.19 3.61 -13.72
N LYS A 84 -33.41 4.01 -13.35
CA LYS A 84 -34.07 5.21 -13.81
C LYS A 84 -34.88 5.85 -12.69
N GLU A 85 -35.34 7.05 -12.88
CA GLU A 85 -36.30 7.69 -11.98
C GLU A 85 -37.53 6.78 -11.77
N GLY A 86 -37.98 6.68 -10.56
CA GLY A 86 -39.07 5.78 -10.15
C GLY A 86 -38.61 4.33 -9.81
N THR A 87 -37.34 3.95 -10.04
CA THR A 87 -36.82 2.64 -9.62
C THR A 87 -36.90 2.50 -8.11
N LYS A 88 -37.33 1.34 -7.61
CA LYS A 88 -37.41 1.06 -6.19
C LYS A 88 -36.05 0.68 -5.63
N VAL A 89 -35.81 1.05 -4.38
CA VAL A 89 -34.59 0.80 -3.61
C VAL A 89 -34.97 0.26 -2.26
N VAL A 90 -34.29 -0.82 -1.85
CA VAL A 90 -34.52 -1.48 -0.55
C VAL A 90 -33.27 -1.36 0.31
N ARG A 91 -33.48 -1.04 1.59
CA ARG A 91 -32.41 -1.05 2.60
C ARG A 91 -32.01 -2.46 2.98
N THR A 92 -30.72 -2.69 3.17
CA THR A 92 -30.24 -3.98 3.69
C THR A 92 -29.95 -3.96 5.18
N LYS A 93 -29.92 -2.78 5.81
CA LYS A 93 -29.48 -2.58 7.21
C LYS A 93 -28.07 -3.11 7.50
N LYS A 94 -27.27 -3.39 6.45
CA LYS A 94 -25.90 -3.89 6.55
C LYS A 94 -24.92 -2.85 6.06
N LYS A 95 -23.82 -2.65 6.79
CA LYS A 95 -22.71 -1.79 6.33
C LYS A 95 -22.02 -2.42 5.13
N ALA A 96 -21.54 -1.59 4.21
CA ALA A 96 -20.74 -2.04 3.08
C ALA A 96 -19.47 -2.74 3.58
N GLY A 97 -19.16 -3.86 3.00
CA GLY A 97 -18.04 -4.70 3.41
C GLY A 97 -17.54 -5.59 2.28
N ILE A 98 -16.58 -6.42 2.60
CA ILE A 98 -15.98 -7.39 1.70
C ILE A 98 -16.00 -8.79 2.32
N PRO A 99 -16.26 -9.85 1.55
CA PRO A 99 -16.05 -11.20 2.01
C PRO A 99 -14.55 -11.44 2.26
N VAL A 100 -14.22 -12.18 3.32
CA VAL A 100 -12.84 -12.44 3.75
C VAL A 100 -12.62 -13.93 4.01
N GLY A 101 -11.40 -14.42 3.84
CA GLY A 101 -11.07 -15.81 4.06
C GLY A 101 -9.65 -16.15 3.61
N ASN A 102 -9.16 -17.31 4.02
CA ASN A 102 -7.83 -17.78 3.62
C ASN A 102 -7.77 -18.16 2.13
N GLU A 103 -8.88 -18.54 1.51
CA GLU A 103 -8.95 -18.91 0.08
C GLU A 103 -8.76 -17.70 -0.87
N TYR A 104 -8.68 -16.48 -0.33
CA TYR A 104 -8.33 -15.29 -1.09
C TYR A 104 -6.84 -15.20 -1.44
N ILE A 105 -5.97 -15.91 -0.69
CA ILE A 105 -4.54 -15.96 -1.00
C ILE A 105 -4.33 -16.64 -2.35
N GLY A 106 -3.49 -16.05 -3.20
CA GLY A 106 -3.25 -16.53 -4.55
C GLY A 106 -4.21 -16.00 -5.61
N ARG A 107 -5.20 -15.18 -5.22
CA ARG A 107 -6.28 -14.75 -6.11
C ARG A 107 -6.18 -13.29 -6.53
N VAL A 108 -6.76 -12.98 -7.69
CA VAL A 108 -6.98 -11.62 -8.18
C VAL A 108 -8.47 -11.30 -8.09
N ILE A 109 -8.81 -10.29 -7.33
CA ILE A 109 -10.20 -9.92 -7.00
C ILE A 109 -10.49 -8.47 -7.34
N ASN A 110 -11.79 -8.14 -7.49
CA ASN A 110 -12.26 -6.76 -7.60
C ASN A 110 -12.50 -6.12 -6.21
N ALA A 111 -12.92 -4.87 -6.19
CA ALA A 111 -13.20 -4.12 -4.95
C ALA A 111 -14.38 -4.68 -4.13
N LEU A 112 -15.18 -5.57 -4.67
CA LEU A 112 -16.29 -6.26 -3.99
C LEU A 112 -15.90 -7.66 -3.48
N GLY A 113 -14.66 -8.12 -3.73
CA GLY A 113 -14.18 -9.44 -3.35
C GLY A 113 -14.53 -10.56 -4.33
N GLU A 114 -15.00 -10.21 -5.54
CA GLU A 114 -15.30 -11.18 -6.58
C GLU A 114 -14.03 -11.52 -7.38
N PRO A 115 -13.79 -12.79 -7.74
CA PRO A 115 -12.62 -13.19 -8.51
C PRO A 115 -12.71 -12.66 -9.96
N ILE A 116 -11.58 -12.11 -10.43
CA ILE A 116 -11.42 -11.61 -11.81
C ILE A 116 -10.27 -12.30 -12.56
N ASP A 117 -9.71 -13.34 -11.96
CA ASP A 117 -8.64 -14.17 -12.50
C ASP A 117 -9.13 -15.35 -13.37
N GLY A 118 -10.45 -15.46 -13.58
CA GLY A 118 -11.05 -16.58 -14.28
C GLY A 118 -11.11 -17.88 -13.48
N GLY A 119 -10.70 -17.86 -12.21
CA GLY A 119 -10.78 -19.01 -11.31
C GLY A 119 -12.20 -19.24 -10.77
N ALA A 120 -12.37 -20.32 -10.00
CA ALA A 120 -13.63 -20.63 -9.34
C ALA A 120 -14.02 -19.55 -8.32
N GLU A 121 -15.31 -19.51 -7.96
CA GLU A 121 -15.82 -18.67 -6.88
C GLU A 121 -15.06 -18.96 -5.58
N ILE A 122 -14.75 -17.92 -4.83
CA ILE A 122 -13.96 -18.00 -3.60
C ILE A 122 -14.92 -18.24 -2.43
N LYS A 123 -14.67 -19.27 -1.65
CA LYS A 123 -15.43 -19.53 -0.43
C LYS A 123 -14.94 -18.61 0.67
N ALA A 124 -15.80 -17.70 1.11
CA ALA A 124 -15.48 -16.79 2.19
C ALA A 124 -15.65 -17.47 3.56
N ASP A 125 -14.74 -17.17 4.49
CA ASP A 125 -14.85 -17.57 5.90
C ASP A 125 -15.75 -16.61 6.69
N GLY A 126 -15.91 -15.38 6.21
CA GLY A 126 -16.69 -14.33 6.85
C GLY A 126 -16.86 -13.10 6.00
N TYR A 127 -17.37 -12.04 6.63
CA TYR A 127 -17.61 -10.74 6.01
C TYR A 127 -17.12 -9.63 6.96
N ARG A 128 -16.35 -8.67 6.44
CA ARG A 128 -15.88 -7.52 7.23
C ARG A 128 -16.31 -6.20 6.61
N PRO A 129 -16.81 -5.25 7.44
CA PRO A 129 -17.08 -3.89 6.96
C PRO A 129 -15.84 -3.22 6.42
N ILE A 130 -15.99 -2.46 5.32
CA ILE A 130 -14.86 -1.71 4.75
C ILE A 130 -14.51 -0.47 5.58
N LYS A 131 -15.45 0.04 6.36
CA LYS A 131 -15.24 1.19 7.27
C LYS A 131 -15.29 0.70 8.70
N GLU A 132 -14.13 0.43 9.25
CA GLU A 132 -13.90 0.11 10.66
C GLU A 132 -13.03 1.16 11.31
N GLU A 133 -13.12 1.29 12.62
CA GLU A 133 -12.25 2.17 13.40
C GLU A 133 -10.85 1.57 13.52
N ALA A 134 -9.86 2.44 13.53
CA ALA A 134 -8.48 2.03 13.75
C ALA A 134 -8.29 1.52 15.19
N PRO A 135 -7.37 0.56 15.43
CA PRO A 135 -7.04 0.12 16.78
C PRO A 135 -6.66 1.27 17.70
N GLY A 136 -7.16 1.25 18.92
CA GLY A 136 -6.88 2.26 19.94
C GLY A 136 -5.42 2.26 20.42
N ILE A 137 -5.02 3.28 21.16
CA ILE A 137 -3.62 3.45 21.63
C ILE A 137 -3.16 2.27 22.49
N ILE A 138 -4.01 1.76 23.38
CA ILE A 138 -3.71 0.66 24.30
C ILE A 138 -3.62 -0.70 23.56
N GLU A 139 -4.27 -0.78 22.42
CA GLU A 139 -4.31 -1.99 21.58
C GLU A 139 -3.06 -2.16 20.72
N ARG A 140 -2.25 -1.10 20.58
CA ARG A 140 -1.05 -1.07 19.76
C ARG A 140 0.20 -1.46 20.56
N LYS A 141 1.14 -2.05 19.84
CA LYS A 141 2.53 -2.31 20.28
C LYS A 141 3.50 -1.46 19.48
N SER A 142 4.64 -1.13 20.07
CA SER A 142 5.70 -0.42 19.37
C SER A 142 6.22 -1.20 18.17
N VAL A 143 6.60 -0.47 17.13
CA VAL A 143 7.19 -1.02 15.90
C VAL A 143 8.68 -1.24 16.14
N ASP A 144 9.08 -2.51 16.32
CA ASP A 144 10.45 -2.92 16.66
C ASP A 144 10.98 -4.10 15.83
N THR A 145 10.16 -4.61 14.91
CA THR A 145 10.50 -5.76 14.06
C THR A 145 10.62 -5.29 12.62
N PRO A 146 11.73 -5.60 11.91
CA PRO A 146 11.93 -5.14 10.54
C PRO A 146 10.93 -5.77 9.56
N MET A 147 10.48 -4.96 8.61
CA MET A 147 9.87 -5.36 7.35
C MET A 147 10.94 -5.19 6.28
N GLU A 148 11.72 -6.23 6.06
CA GLU A 148 12.84 -6.19 5.11
C GLU A 148 12.33 -6.04 3.68
N THR A 149 12.75 -4.97 3.01
CA THR A 149 12.36 -4.72 1.61
C THR A 149 13.22 -5.49 0.62
N GLY A 150 14.42 -5.91 1.03
CA GLY A 150 15.43 -6.49 0.16
C GLY A 150 16.11 -5.45 -0.74
N ILE A 151 15.85 -4.16 -0.52
CA ILE A 151 16.43 -3.05 -1.26
C ILE A 151 17.48 -2.38 -0.37
N LEU A 152 18.74 -2.50 -0.77
CA LEU A 152 19.88 -2.08 0.04
C LEU A 152 19.79 -0.62 0.50
N SER A 153 19.39 0.30 -0.39
CA SER A 153 19.25 1.72 -0.07
C SER A 153 18.14 2.01 0.94
N ILE A 154 17.09 1.19 0.98
CA ILE A 154 15.97 1.37 1.90
C ILE A 154 16.30 0.73 3.24
N ASP A 155 16.62 -0.55 3.26
CA ASP A 155 16.85 -1.31 4.48
C ASP A 155 18.02 -0.76 5.31
N SER A 156 19.04 -0.17 4.65
CA SER A 156 20.18 0.45 5.33
C SER A 156 19.89 1.85 5.88
N MET A 157 19.18 2.71 5.13
CA MET A 157 19.04 4.13 5.47
C MET A 157 17.64 4.54 5.95
N PHE A 158 16.60 3.87 5.48
CA PHE A 158 15.19 4.19 5.73
C PHE A 158 14.41 2.93 6.10
N PRO A 159 14.82 2.19 7.14
CA PRO A 159 14.23 0.90 7.47
C PRO A 159 12.75 1.02 7.79
N ILE A 160 12.00 0.01 7.33
CA ILE A 160 10.57 -0.11 7.55
C ILE A 160 10.33 -1.18 8.60
N GLY A 161 9.43 -0.90 9.55
CA GLY A 161 9.04 -1.85 10.59
C GLY A 161 7.65 -2.44 10.36
N ARG A 162 7.41 -3.64 10.89
CA ARG A 162 6.09 -4.28 10.84
C ARG A 162 5.07 -3.48 11.64
N GLY A 163 4.04 -3.01 10.97
CA GLY A 163 3.03 -2.10 11.52
C GLY A 163 3.26 -0.63 11.19
N GLN A 164 4.29 -0.28 10.43
CA GLN A 164 4.61 1.08 9.99
C GLN A 164 3.86 1.44 8.71
N ARG A 165 3.65 2.74 8.52
CA ARG A 165 3.15 3.35 7.28
C ARG A 165 4.27 4.13 6.62
N GLU A 166 4.85 3.60 5.56
CA GLU A 166 5.94 4.26 4.84
C GLU A 166 5.49 4.66 3.45
N LEU A 167 5.47 5.96 3.17
CA LEU A 167 5.03 6.51 1.90
C LEU A 167 6.10 6.32 0.83
N ILE A 168 5.71 5.84 -0.35
CA ILE A 168 6.55 5.86 -1.56
C ILE A 168 6.04 7.00 -2.46
N ILE A 169 6.84 8.03 -2.65
CA ILE A 169 6.43 9.25 -3.34
C ILE A 169 7.43 9.63 -4.43
N GLY A 170 6.95 10.15 -5.54
CA GLY A 170 7.76 10.62 -6.66
C GLY A 170 6.96 10.74 -7.96
N ASP A 171 7.59 11.26 -9.01
CA ASP A 171 6.96 11.46 -10.31
C ASP A 171 6.62 10.16 -11.03
N ARG A 172 5.91 10.25 -12.14
CA ARG A 172 5.60 9.10 -13.00
C ARG A 172 6.88 8.39 -13.43
N GLN A 173 6.82 7.06 -13.46
CA GLN A 173 7.90 6.19 -13.98
C GLN A 173 9.23 6.28 -13.22
N THR A 174 9.25 6.77 -11.98
CA THR A 174 10.46 6.79 -11.14
C THR A 174 10.74 5.48 -10.41
N GLY A 175 9.89 4.45 -10.57
CA GLY A 175 10.10 3.13 -9.98
C GLY A 175 9.32 2.87 -8.69
N LYS A 176 8.29 3.67 -8.34
CA LYS A 176 7.47 3.48 -7.13
C LYS A 176 6.88 2.07 -7.02
N THR A 177 6.17 1.63 -8.05
CA THR A 177 5.59 0.28 -8.13
C THR A 177 6.64 -0.81 -8.05
N SER A 178 7.84 -0.58 -8.61
CA SER A 178 8.94 -1.55 -8.56
C SER A 178 9.44 -1.79 -7.15
N ILE A 179 9.60 -0.73 -6.34
CA ILE A 179 9.96 -0.86 -4.92
C ILE A 179 8.92 -1.69 -4.17
N ALA A 180 7.63 -1.39 -4.38
CA ALA A 180 6.56 -2.14 -3.74
C ALA A 180 6.56 -3.63 -4.17
N THR A 181 6.77 -3.90 -5.46
CA THR A 181 6.84 -5.27 -5.99
C THR A 181 8.05 -6.01 -5.42
N ASP A 182 9.24 -5.41 -5.43
CA ASP A 182 10.45 -6.03 -4.87
C ASP A 182 10.32 -6.31 -3.38
N THR A 183 9.64 -5.42 -2.63
CA THR A 183 9.31 -5.64 -1.22
C THR A 183 8.40 -6.86 -1.04
N ILE A 184 7.39 -7.05 -1.91
CA ILE A 184 6.53 -8.23 -1.89
C ILE A 184 7.36 -9.48 -2.19
N LEU A 185 8.19 -9.48 -3.23
CA LEU A 185 9.03 -10.61 -3.60
C LEU A 185 9.96 -11.04 -2.46
N ASN A 186 10.44 -10.09 -1.67
CA ASN A 186 11.33 -10.34 -0.53
C ASN A 186 10.60 -10.95 0.68
N GLN A 187 9.27 -11.05 0.69
CA GLN A 187 8.53 -11.67 1.79
C GLN A 187 8.43 -13.21 1.67
N LYS A 188 8.94 -13.80 0.58
CA LYS A 188 8.92 -15.26 0.39
C LYS A 188 9.57 -15.98 1.57
N GLY A 189 8.82 -16.87 2.22
CA GLY A 189 9.29 -17.64 3.38
C GLY A 189 9.35 -16.89 4.71
N LYS A 190 8.96 -15.60 4.77
CA LYS A 190 9.02 -14.78 6.00
C LYS A 190 7.69 -14.75 6.78
N GLY A 191 6.67 -15.50 6.34
CA GLY A 191 5.37 -15.60 7.01
C GLY A 191 4.52 -14.33 6.91
N VAL A 192 4.80 -13.46 5.96
CA VAL A 192 4.04 -12.22 5.70
C VAL A 192 3.06 -12.44 4.56
N ILE A 193 1.81 -12.05 4.76
CA ILE A 193 0.80 -12.04 3.70
C ILE A 193 0.85 -10.69 3.01
N CYS A 194 0.90 -10.69 1.68
CA CYS A 194 1.00 -9.46 0.90
C CYS A 194 -0.34 -9.16 0.21
N ILE A 195 -0.78 -7.91 0.27
CA ILE A 195 -1.98 -7.44 -0.44
C ILE A 195 -1.59 -6.27 -1.32
N TYR A 196 -1.74 -6.44 -2.64
CA TYR A 196 -1.51 -5.37 -3.59
C TYR A 196 -2.84 -4.79 -4.06
N VAL A 197 -3.09 -3.52 -3.73
CA VAL A 197 -4.33 -2.82 -4.11
C VAL A 197 -4.04 -1.87 -5.26
N ALA A 198 -4.47 -2.25 -6.47
CA ALA A 198 -4.38 -1.44 -7.67
C ALA A 198 -5.59 -0.50 -7.78
N ILE A 199 -5.37 0.81 -7.73
CA ILE A 199 -6.42 1.82 -7.72
C ILE A 199 -6.33 2.67 -8.98
N GLY A 200 -7.33 2.61 -9.84
CA GLY A 200 -7.38 3.37 -11.09
C GLY A 200 -6.22 3.09 -12.05
N GLN A 201 -5.61 1.92 -11.94
CA GLN A 201 -4.52 1.48 -12.82
C GLN A 201 -5.07 0.92 -14.15
N LYS A 202 -4.25 0.94 -15.20
CA LYS A 202 -4.60 0.26 -16.46
C LYS A 202 -4.60 -1.25 -16.24
N ALA A 203 -5.57 -1.96 -16.80
CA ALA A 203 -5.65 -3.43 -16.71
C ALA A 203 -4.34 -4.12 -17.16
N SER A 204 -3.69 -3.59 -18.21
CA SER A 204 -2.39 -4.11 -18.67
C SER A 204 -1.26 -3.95 -17.65
N SER A 205 -1.29 -2.90 -16.81
CA SER A 205 -0.31 -2.72 -15.73
C SER A 205 -0.55 -3.70 -14.60
N VAL A 206 -1.80 -3.93 -14.23
CA VAL A 206 -2.18 -4.92 -13.21
C VAL A 206 -1.78 -6.33 -13.67
N ALA A 207 -2.10 -6.70 -14.92
CA ALA A 207 -1.70 -7.98 -15.49
C ALA A 207 -0.18 -8.20 -15.46
N LYS A 208 0.62 -7.15 -15.75
CA LYS A 208 2.08 -7.22 -15.66
C LYS A 208 2.57 -7.49 -14.23
N ILE A 209 1.91 -6.92 -13.23
CA ILE A 209 2.25 -7.15 -11.82
C ILE A 209 1.90 -8.58 -11.43
N VAL A 210 0.69 -9.06 -11.76
CA VAL A 210 0.27 -10.45 -11.51
C VAL A 210 1.24 -11.42 -12.14
N ASN A 211 1.57 -11.27 -13.43
CA ASN A 211 2.55 -12.12 -14.12
C ASN A 211 3.94 -12.07 -13.45
N THR A 212 4.33 -10.93 -12.89
CA THR A 212 5.60 -10.83 -12.17
C THR A 212 5.52 -11.60 -10.85
N LEU A 213 4.46 -11.46 -10.09
CA LEU A 213 4.26 -12.19 -8.84
C LEU A 213 4.19 -13.70 -9.07
N GLU A 214 3.49 -14.15 -10.11
CA GLU A 214 3.43 -15.56 -10.53
C GLU A 214 4.81 -16.11 -10.90
N LYS A 215 5.56 -15.37 -11.71
CA LYS A 215 6.89 -15.78 -12.17
C LYS A 215 7.88 -16.06 -11.03
N TYR A 216 7.71 -15.37 -9.90
CA TYR A 216 8.58 -15.51 -8.73
C TYR A 216 7.92 -16.28 -7.57
N ASP A 217 6.82 -16.99 -7.82
CA ASP A 217 6.01 -17.75 -6.84
C ASP A 217 5.53 -16.86 -5.66
N ALA A 218 5.32 -15.59 -5.92
CA ALA A 218 4.88 -14.65 -4.88
C ALA A 218 3.35 -14.63 -4.73
N MET A 219 2.61 -15.19 -5.68
CA MET A 219 1.15 -15.37 -5.54
C MET A 219 0.79 -16.32 -4.41
N ASP A 220 1.65 -17.28 -4.03
CA ASP A 220 1.40 -18.24 -2.95
C ASP A 220 1.14 -17.59 -1.58
N TYR A 221 1.54 -16.33 -1.41
CA TYR A 221 1.34 -15.55 -0.17
C TYR A 221 0.79 -14.15 -0.45
N SER A 222 0.30 -13.91 -1.67
CA SER A 222 -0.19 -12.60 -2.09
C SER A 222 -1.64 -12.62 -2.54
N ILE A 223 -2.30 -11.48 -2.41
CA ILE A 223 -3.65 -11.20 -2.93
C ILE A 223 -3.54 -9.92 -3.75
N VAL A 224 -4.11 -9.91 -4.95
CA VAL A 224 -4.20 -8.71 -5.78
C VAL A 224 -5.65 -8.26 -5.82
N LEU A 225 -5.92 -7.05 -5.31
CA LEU A 225 -7.22 -6.40 -5.41
C LEU A 225 -7.12 -5.28 -6.46
N SER A 226 -7.94 -5.36 -7.48
CA SER A 226 -7.89 -4.41 -8.60
C SER A 226 -9.21 -3.66 -8.77
N SER A 227 -9.10 -2.34 -8.84
CA SER A 227 -10.12 -1.47 -9.40
C SER A 227 -9.50 -0.64 -10.52
N THR A 228 -9.81 -0.99 -11.75
CA THR A 228 -9.16 -0.42 -12.94
C THR A 228 -9.65 0.99 -13.26
N ALA A 229 -8.89 1.71 -14.10
CA ALA A 229 -9.27 3.06 -14.55
C ALA A 229 -10.56 3.12 -15.38
N SER A 230 -11.04 1.98 -15.88
CA SER A 230 -12.31 1.87 -16.63
C SER A 230 -13.52 1.60 -15.74
N GLU A 231 -13.31 1.33 -14.45
CA GLU A 231 -14.38 1.13 -13.49
C GLU A 231 -14.90 2.45 -12.91
N PRO A 232 -16.15 2.46 -12.41
CA PRO A 232 -16.71 3.63 -11.76
C PRO A 232 -15.85 4.16 -10.60
N ALA A 233 -15.90 5.48 -10.39
CA ALA A 233 -15.16 6.12 -9.29
C ALA A 233 -15.52 5.54 -7.91
N SER A 234 -16.75 5.07 -7.73
CA SER A 234 -17.20 4.40 -6.51
C SER A 234 -16.39 3.14 -6.17
N LEU A 235 -16.08 2.29 -7.15
CA LEU A 235 -15.25 1.10 -6.95
C LEU A 235 -13.80 1.47 -6.65
N GLN A 236 -13.25 2.48 -7.34
CA GLN A 236 -11.92 3.00 -7.03
C GLN A 236 -11.84 3.60 -5.62
N TYR A 237 -12.92 4.22 -5.15
CA TYR A 237 -13.03 4.78 -3.80
C TYR A 237 -13.05 3.70 -2.72
N ILE A 238 -13.79 2.60 -2.91
CA ILE A 238 -13.88 1.55 -1.88
C ILE A 238 -12.69 0.58 -1.90
N ALA A 239 -11.98 0.44 -3.02
CA ALA A 239 -10.90 -0.53 -3.21
C ALA A 239 -9.85 -0.52 -2.08
N PRO A 240 -9.25 0.62 -1.66
CA PRO A 240 -8.26 0.59 -0.58
C PRO A 240 -8.86 0.20 0.77
N TYR A 241 -10.11 0.57 1.05
CA TYR A 241 -10.80 0.16 2.28
C TYR A 241 -11.12 -1.33 2.28
N ALA A 242 -11.51 -1.89 1.13
CA ALA A 242 -11.75 -3.31 0.95
C ALA A 242 -10.45 -4.12 1.17
N GLY A 243 -9.33 -3.67 0.58
CA GLY A 243 -8.01 -4.26 0.80
C GLY A 243 -7.58 -4.21 2.27
N THR A 244 -7.86 -3.09 2.96
CA THR A 244 -7.57 -2.95 4.39
C THR A 244 -8.42 -3.88 5.24
N ALA A 245 -9.72 -4.01 4.96
CA ALA A 245 -10.61 -4.92 5.68
C ALA A 245 -10.16 -6.38 5.53
N LEU A 246 -9.67 -6.76 4.34
CA LEU A 246 -9.07 -8.06 4.11
C LEU A 246 -7.74 -8.24 4.87
N ALA A 247 -6.90 -7.20 4.92
CA ALA A 247 -5.66 -7.21 5.72
C ALA A 247 -5.94 -7.39 7.22
N GLU A 248 -6.96 -6.71 7.75
CA GLU A 248 -7.37 -6.84 9.14
C GLU A 248 -7.85 -8.24 9.51
N TYR A 249 -8.47 -8.96 8.57
CA TYR A 249 -8.85 -10.35 8.80
C TYR A 249 -7.63 -11.20 9.18
N PHE A 250 -6.51 -11.03 8.48
CA PHE A 250 -5.27 -11.73 8.78
C PHE A 250 -4.55 -11.17 10.02
N MET A 251 -4.54 -9.85 10.20
CA MET A 251 -3.93 -9.21 11.36
C MET A 251 -4.56 -9.70 12.67
N HIS A 252 -5.90 -9.84 12.72
CA HIS A 252 -6.60 -10.36 13.89
C HIS A 252 -6.38 -11.87 14.13
N GLN A 253 -5.81 -12.59 13.16
CA GLN A 253 -5.33 -13.96 13.34
C GLN A 253 -3.87 -14.02 13.85
N GLY A 254 -3.28 -12.88 14.20
CA GLY A 254 -1.90 -12.78 14.64
C GLY A 254 -0.87 -12.86 13.51
N LYS A 255 -1.28 -12.69 12.25
CA LYS A 255 -0.39 -12.69 11.08
C LYS A 255 0.12 -11.30 10.77
N ASP A 256 1.31 -11.21 10.18
CA ASP A 256 1.85 -9.97 9.64
C ASP A 256 1.40 -9.80 8.19
N VAL A 257 0.93 -8.61 7.87
CA VAL A 257 0.45 -8.26 6.53
C VAL A 257 1.22 -7.07 5.99
N LEU A 258 1.61 -7.16 4.72
CA LEU A 258 2.12 -6.03 3.94
C LEU A 258 1.03 -5.60 2.96
N ILE A 259 0.56 -4.36 3.04
CA ILE A 259 -0.41 -3.81 2.09
C ILE A 259 0.18 -2.67 1.28
N VAL A 260 0.04 -2.74 -0.03
CA VAL A 260 0.46 -1.71 -0.98
C VAL A 260 -0.77 -1.04 -1.56
N TYR A 261 -0.81 0.29 -1.58
CA TYR A 261 -1.86 1.07 -2.23
C TYR A 261 -1.30 1.82 -3.46
N ASP A 262 -1.50 1.30 -4.65
CA ASP A 262 -0.98 1.87 -5.90
C ASP A 262 -2.11 2.38 -6.79
N ASP A 263 -2.50 3.67 -6.76
CA ASP A 263 -1.96 4.75 -5.93
C ASP A 263 -3.07 5.54 -5.23
N LEU A 264 -2.74 6.17 -4.12
CA LEU A 264 -3.69 7.00 -3.36
C LEU A 264 -3.96 8.36 -4.02
N SER A 265 -3.15 8.81 -4.98
CA SER A 265 -3.44 10.01 -5.78
C SER A 265 -4.73 9.81 -6.60
N LYS A 266 -4.87 8.63 -7.24
CA LYS A 266 -6.07 8.27 -8.00
C LYS A 266 -7.26 8.02 -7.08
N HIS A 267 -7.03 7.46 -5.89
CA HIS A 267 -8.06 7.34 -4.86
C HIS A 267 -8.65 8.71 -4.48
N ALA A 268 -7.79 9.71 -4.25
CA ALA A 268 -8.23 11.07 -3.98
C ALA A 268 -9.02 11.68 -5.16
N VAL A 269 -8.59 11.45 -6.40
CA VAL A 269 -9.30 11.90 -7.61
C VAL A 269 -10.67 11.27 -7.72
N ALA A 270 -10.80 9.96 -7.47
CA ALA A 270 -12.08 9.26 -7.44
C ALA A 270 -13.02 9.84 -6.37
N TYR A 271 -12.49 10.10 -5.17
CA TYR A 271 -13.27 10.73 -4.10
C TYR A 271 -13.70 12.16 -4.43
N ARG A 272 -12.83 12.94 -5.09
CA ARG A 272 -13.18 14.29 -5.60
C ARG A 272 -14.32 14.21 -6.60
N ALA A 273 -14.26 13.29 -7.56
CA ALA A 273 -15.32 13.11 -8.53
C ALA A 273 -16.67 12.77 -7.87
N ILE A 274 -16.68 11.80 -6.96
CA ILE A 274 -17.88 11.44 -6.18
C ILE A 274 -18.43 12.64 -5.40
N SER A 275 -17.55 13.38 -4.73
CA SER A 275 -17.96 14.51 -3.89
C SER A 275 -18.57 15.65 -4.71
N LEU A 276 -18.03 15.93 -5.91
CA LEU A 276 -18.57 16.92 -6.82
C LEU A 276 -19.93 16.49 -7.38
N LEU A 277 -20.09 15.21 -7.73
CA LEU A 277 -21.36 14.67 -8.20
C LEU A 277 -22.44 14.65 -7.10
N LEU A 278 -22.04 14.50 -5.83
CA LEU A 278 -22.93 14.66 -4.67
C LEU A 278 -23.13 16.13 -4.28
N GLU A 279 -22.68 17.08 -5.10
CA GLU A 279 -22.82 18.53 -4.88
C GLU A 279 -22.22 19.04 -3.56
N ARG A 280 -21.19 18.36 -3.04
CA ARG A 280 -20.44 18.82 -1.86
C ARG A 280 -19.56 20.01 -2.24
N SER A 281 -19.50 21.00 -1.34
CA SER A 281 -18.69 22.19 -1.57
C SER A 281 -17.21 21.86 -1.77
N PRO A 282 -16.61 22.27 -2.90
CA PRO A 282 -15.20 22.04 -3.17
C PRO A 282 -14.30 22.95 -2.33
N GLY A 283 -13.16 22.42 -1.88
CA GLY A 283 -12.08 23.16 -1.24
C GLY A 283 -10.87 23.35 -2.16
N ARG A 284 -9.66 23.30 -1.57
CA ARG A 284 -8.40 23.45 -2.31
C ARG A 284 -8.28 22.37 -3.41
N GLU A 285 -7.89 22.78 -4.62
CA GLU A 285 -7.75 21.93 -5.81
C GLU A 285 -9.03 21.15 -6.15
N ALA A 286 -10.19 21.70 -5.78
CA ALA A 286 -11.52 21.10 -5.91
C ALA A 286 -11.72 19.80 -5.10
N TYR A 287 -10.82 19.45 -4.19
CA TYR A 287 -11.05 18.36 -3.25
C TYR A 287 -12.06 18.77 -2.17
N PRO A 288 -12.87 17.85 -1.65
CA PRO A 288 -13.74 18.14 -0.51
C PRO A 288 -12.94 18.38 0.76
N GLY A 289 -13.50 19.12 1.71
CA GLY A 289 -12.80 19.51 2.93
C GLY A 289 -12.34 18.35 3.81
N ASP A 290 -12.94 17.18 3.66
CA ASP A 290 -12.64 15.96 4.42
C ASP A 290 -11.63 15.01 3.73
N VAL A 291 -10.95 15.45 2.67
CA VAL A 291 -9.98 14.60 1.93
C VAL A 291 -8.80 14.16 2.82
N PHE A 292 -8.41 14.95 3.80
CA PHE A 292 -7.43 14.52 4.80
C PHE A 292 -7.93 13.30 5.57
N TYR A 293 -9.18 13.33 6.03
CA TYR A 293 -9.82 12.25 6.75
C TYR A 293 -9.99 10.98 5.88
N LEU A 294 -10.15 11.14 4.57
CA LEU A 294 -10.18 10.03 3.61
C LEU A 294 -8.96 9.11 3.78
N HIS A 295 -7.75 9.67 3.77
CA HIS A 295 -6.51 8.91 3.87
C HIS A 295 -6.12 8.59 5.32
N SER A 296 -6.38 9.50 6.28
CA SER A 296 -6.01 9.26 7.68
C SER A 296 -6.79 8.09 8.28
N ARG A 297 -8.11 8.01 8.09
CA ARG A 297 -8.91 6.88 8.57
C ARG A 297 -8.57 5.54 7.90
N LEU A 298 -8.01 5.57 6.68
CA LEU A 298 -7.50 4.39 5.98
C LEU A 298 -6.18 3.93 6.59
N LEU A 299 -5.20 4.84 6.64
CA LEU A 299 -3.82 4.53 6.99
C LEU A 299 -3.64 4.29 8.49
N GLU A 300 -4.44 4.92 9.35
CA GLU A 300 -4.40 4.68 10.80
C GLU A 300 -4.79 3.25 11.20
N ARG A 301 -5.49 2.52 10.34
CA ARG A 301 -5.80 1.09 10.55
C ARG A 301 -4.55 0.21 10.44
N SER A 302 -3.51 0.68 9.75
CA SER A 302 -2.22 0.02 9.67
C SER A 302 -1.44 0.26 10.96
N SER A 303 -1.21 -0.82 11.70
CA SER A 303 -0.57 -0.78 13.02
C SER A 303 -0.07 -2.17 13.40
N ARG A 304 0.63 -2.26 14.52
CA ARG A 304 0.98 -3.52 15.17
C ARG A 304 0.12 -3.69 16.41
N LEU A 305 -0.59 -4.80 16.50
CA LEU A 305 -1.42 -5.11 17.66
C LEU A 305 -0.57 -5.59 18.83
N SER A 306 -1.07 -5.33 20.03
CA SER A 306 -0.50 -5.87 21.27
C SER A 306 -0.59 -7.39 21.30
N ASP A 307 0.29 -8.03 22.07
CA ASP A 307 0.33 -9.49 22.21
C ASP A 307 -0.99 -10.06 22.78
N LYS A 308 -1.75 -9.25 23.54
CA LYS A 308 -3.10 -9.61 24.03
C LYS A 308 -4.13 -9.77 22.91
N LEU A 309 -3.92 -9.09 21.79
CA LEU A 309 -4.76 -9.15 20.59
C LEU A 309 -4.18 -10.02 19.49
N GLY A 310 -3.19 -10.87 19.81
CA GLY A 310 -2.57 -11.79 18.88
C GLY A 310 -1.27 -11.30 18.22
N GLY A 311 -0.86 -10.05 18.44
CA GLY A 311 0.43 -9.51 18.00
C GLY A 311 0.59 -9.33 16.49
N GLY A 312 -0.46 -9.51 15.68
CA GLY A 312 -0.42 -9.30 14.23
C GLY A 312 -0.19 -7.85 13.84
N SER A 313 0.22 -7.62 12.60
CA SER A 313 0.49 -6.27 12.09
C SER A 313 0.01 -6.05 10.67
N ILE A 314 -0.26 -4.79 10.32
CA ILE A 314 -0.42 -4.33 8.94
C ILE A 314 0.61 -3.24 8.68
N THR A 315 1.54 -3.52 7.77
CA THR A 315 2.51 -2.55 7.26
C THR A 315 2.00 -1.98 5.96
N ALA A 316 1.85 -0.66 5.87
CA ALA A 316 1.31 -0.01 4.69
C ALA A 316 2.40 0.68 3.87
N LEU A 317 2.39 0.44 2.57
CA LEU A 317 3.16 1.17 1.56
C LEU A 317 2.20 1.93 0.63
N PRO A 318 1.68 3.10 1.06
CA PRO A 318 0.94 3.98 0.17
C PRO A 318 1.88 4.56 -0.88
N ILE A 319 1.38 4.64 -2.12
CA ILE A 319 2.07 5.28 -3.24
C ILE A 319 1.36 6.58 -3.58
N ILE A 320 2.12 7.65 -3.71
CA ILE A 320 1.66 8.96 -4.18
C ILE A 320 2.46 9.37 -5.42
N GLU A 321 1.75 9.87 -6.42
CA GLU A 321 2.34 10.44 -7.61
C GLU A 321 2.47 11.96 -7.48
N THR A 322 3.68 12.48 -7.69
CA THR A 322 3.92 13.92 -7.79
C THR A 322 4.00 14.36 -9.25
N GLN A 323 3.95 15.67 -9.46
CA GLN A 323 4.19 16.31 -10.75
C GLN A 323 5.41 17.24 -10.59
N ALA A 324 6.43 17.01 -11.40
CA ALA A 324 7.69 17.76 -11.37
C ALA A 324 8.35 17.83 -9.97
N GLY A 325 8.24 16.76 -9.20
CA GLY A 325 8.81 16.68 -7.85
C GLY A 325 8.12 17.54 -6.78
N ASP A 326 6.94 18.12 -7.09
CA ASP A 326 6.24 18.98 -6.13
C ASP A 326 5.59 18.18 -4.99
N VAL A 327 6.29 18.15 -3.85
CA VAL A 327 5.80 17.56 -2.59
C VAL A 327 4.90 18.50 -1.79
N SER A 328 4.81 19.79 -2.19
CA SER A 328 3.98 20.80 -1.52
C SER A 328 2.54 20.83 -2.00
N ALA A 329 2.20 20.06 -3.03
CA ALA A 329 0.84 19.87 -3.52
C ALA A 329 -0.06 19.28 -2.40
N TYR A 330 -1.37 19.45 -2.56
CA TYR A 330 -2.33 19.20 -1.47
C TYR A 330 -2.35 17.74 -1.00
N ILE A 331 -2.45 16.79 -1.91
CA ILE A 331 -2.51 15.37 -1.54
C ILE A 331 -1.16 14.84 -1.02
N PRO A 332 -0.01 15.11 -1.67
CA PRO A 332 1.30 14.76 -1.11
C PRO A 332 1.50 15.23 0.33
N THR A 333 1.26 16.52 0.60
CA THR A 333 1.42 17.12 1.95
C THR A 333 0.56 16.41 3.00
N ASN A 334 -0.70 16.09 2.65
CA ASN A 334 -1.61 15.38 3.55
C ASN A 334 -1.07 14.00 3.89
N VAL A 335 -0.66 13.21 2.89
CA VAL A 335 -0.23 11.83 3.11
C VAL A 335 1.13 11.77 3.82
N ILE A 336 2.08 12.68 3.53
CA ILE A 336 3.34 12.83 4.28
C ILE A 336 3.07 13.06 5.77
N SER A 337 2.05 13.84 6.12
CA SER A 337 1.72 14.12 7.53
C SER A 337 1.08 12.94 8.26
N ILE A 338 0.36 12.06 7.53
CA ILE A 338 -0.31 10.89 8.09
C ILE A 338 0.66 9.72 8.28
N THR A 339 1.69 9.61 7.43
CA THR A 339 2.62 8.47 7.40
C THR A 339 3.78 8.63 8.40
N ASP A 340 4.43 7.53 8.73
CA ASP A 340 5.57 7.45 9.66
C ASP A 340 6.92 7.68 8.96
N GLY A 341 6.89 8.17 7.74
CA GLY A 341 8.03 8.47 6.91
C GLY A 341 7.70 8.40 5.43
N GLN A 342 8.68 8.74 4.61
CA GLN A 342 8.56 8.71 3.15
C GLN A 342 9.87 8.30 2.46
N ILE A 343 9.74 7.53 1.41
CA ILE A 343 10.79 7.22 0.45
C ILE A 343 10.52 8.10 -0.78
N PHE A 344 11.35 9.13 -0.97
CA PHE A 344 11.22 10.04 -2.09
C PHE A 344 12.06 9.58 -3.27
N LEU A 345 11.40 9.38 -4.43
CA LEU A 345 12.05 8.99 -5.68
C LEU A 345 12.18 10.20 -6.59
N GLU A 346 13.41 10.53 -6.95
CA GLU A 346 13.76 11.70 -7.76
C GLU A 346 13.97 11.33 -9.22
N SER A 347 13.33 12.10 -10.12
CA SER A 347 13.38 11.85 -11.56
C SER A 347 14.80 12.03 -12.13
N ASN A 348 15.56 13.03 -11.66
CA ASN A 348 16.91 13.27 -12.12
C ASN A 348 17.82 12.08 -11.82
N LEU A 349 17.81 11.55 -10.60
CA LEU A 349 18.55 10.36 -10.22
C LEU A 349 18.18 9.14 -11.08
N PHE A 350 16.87 9.00 -11.38
CA PHE A 350 16.40 7.91 -12.22
C PHE A 350 16.96 7.97 -13.65
N PHE A 351 16.99 9.16 -14.25
CA PHE A 351 17.52 9.37 -15.60
C PHE A 351 19.06 9.31 -15.65
N GLU A 352 19.74 9.65 -14.56
CA GLU A 352 21.18 9.45 -14.40
C GLU A 352 21.56 7.96 -14.21
N GLY A 353 20.57 7.07 -14.12
CA GLY A 353 20.79 5.63 -13.99
C GLY A 353 20.92 5.13 -12.55
N MET A 354 20.67 5.99 -11.56
CA MET A 354 20.53 5.57 -10.16
C MET A 354 19.18 4.87 -9.96
N ARG A 355 19.18 3.57 -9.80
CA ARG A 355 17.96 2.76 -9.64
C ARG A 355 18.16 1.73 -8.53
N PRO A 356 17.34 1.80 -7.44
CA PRO A 356 16.23 2.75 -7.20
C PRO A 356 16.71 4.20 -7.01
N ALA A 357 15.90 5.14 -7.47
CA ALA A 357 16.23 6.58 -7.49
C ALA A 357 15.90 7.26 -6.14
N VAL A 358 16.30 6.65 -5.04
CA VAL A 358 15.99 7.14 -3.68
C VAL A 358 16.81 8.39 -3.37
N ASN A 359 16.13 9.50 -3.10
CA ASN A 359 16.77 10.71 -2.60
C ASN A 359 17.04 10.59 -1.11
N VAL A 360 18.31 10.52 -0.72
CA VAL A 360 18.74 10.34 0.67
C VAL A 360 18.43 11.55 1.57
N GLY A 361 18.39 12.74 0.99
CA GLY A 361 18.13 13.99 1.73
C GLY A 361 16.64 14.19 2.07
N LEU A 362 15.73 13.78 1.18
CA LEU A 362 14.28 13.98 1.33
C LEU A 362 13.56 12.76 1.90
N SER A 363 14.21 11.59 1.90
CA SER A 363 13.64 10.36 2.46
C SER A 363 13.87 10.30 3.97
N VAL A 364 12.85 9.85 4.70
CA VAL A 364 12.88 9.77 6.16
C VAL A 364 12.08 8.54 6.63
N SER A 365 12.62 7.78 7.58
CA SER A 365 11.86 6.83 8.39
C SER A 365 11.84 7.32 9.83
N ARG A 366 10.64 7.53 10.39
CA ARG A 366 10.48 7.99 11.79
C ARG A 366 10.70 6.85 12.80
N VAL A 367 10.56 5.61 12.38
CA VAL A 367 10.87 4.42 13.20
C VAL A 367 12.39 4.20 13.25
N GLY A 368 13.06 4.34 12.12
CA GLY A 368 14.52 4.31 12.02
C GLY A 368 15.12 3.01 12.55
N GLY A 369 16.24 3.10 13.24
CA GLY A 369 17.01 1.95 13.71
C GLY A 369 16.29 1.00 14.69
N ALA A 370 15.10 1.35 15.22
CA ALA A 370 14.27 0.42 15.98
C ALA A 370 13.71 -0.71 15.09
N ALA A 371 13.55 -0.45 13.80
CA ALA A 371 13.10 -1.40 12.78
C ALA A 371 14.27 -2.10 12.06
N GLN A 372 15.48 -2.10 12.61
CA GLN A 372 16.62 -2.80 12.04
C GLN A 372 17.08 -3.94 12.96
N THR A 373 17.61 -5.00 12.35
CA THR A 373 18.37 -6.01 13.11
C THR A 373 19.65 -5.39 13.65
N LYS A 374 20.22 -5.95 14.71
CA LYS A 374 21.50 -5.48 15.25
C LYS A 374 22.61 -5.55 14.21
N ALA A 375 22.60 -6.60 13.37
CA ALA A 375 23.56 -6.78 12.28
C ALA A 375 23.46 -5.62 11.26
N MET A 376 22.25 -5.31 10.79
CA MET A 376 22.05 -4.22 9.83
C MET A 376 22.43 -2.88 10.44
N LYS A 377 21.99 -2.60 11.68
CA LYS A 377 22.29 -1.35 12.38
C LYS A 377 23.79 -1.11 12.53
N LYS A 378 24.57 -2.18 12.80
CA LYS A 378 26.04 -2.08 12.91
C LYS A 378 26.68 -1.91 11.52
N ALA A 379 26.19 -2.62 10.52
CA ALA A 379 26.72 -2.56 9.16
C ALA A 379 26.47 -1.23 8.45
N CYS A 380 25.34 -0.55 8.70
CA CYS A 380 24.98 0.68 7.99
C CYS A 380 25.45 1.98 8.69
N GLY A 381 26.23 1.88 9.79
CA GLY A 381 26.50 2.99 10.72
C GLY A 381 27.04 4.29 10.10
N SER A 382 27.87 4.24 9.06
CA SER A 382 28.49 5.43 8.43
C SER A 382 27.89 5.81 7.08
N ILE A 383 27.25 4.89 6.37
CA ILE A 383 26.86 5.03 4.95
C ILE A 383 26.12 6.33 4.64
N ARG A 384 25.17 6.74 5.51
CA ARG A 384 24.41 7.97 5.28
C ARG A 384 25.28 9.22 5.35
N ILE A 385 26.27 9.22 6.25
CA ILE A 385 27.23 10.30 6.41
C ILE A 385 28.19 10.32 5.21
N ASP A 386 28.70 9.18 4.82
CA ASP A 386 29.63 9.03 3.69
C ASP A 386 29.01 9.49 2.38
N LEU A 387 27.73 9.14 2.15
CA LEU A 387 26.96 9.63 1.00
C LEU A 387 26.71 11.15 1.02
N ALA A 388 26.43 11.72 2.20
CA ALA A 388 26.23 13.15 2.33
C ALA A 388 27.53 13.90 2.02
N GLN A 389 28.65 13.45 2.57
CA GLN A 389 29.98 14.00 2.30
C GLN A 389 30.38 13.85 0.83
N TYR A 390 30.11 12.69 0.24
CA TYR A 390 30.36 12.46 -1.19
C TYR A 390 29.62 13.48 -2.06
N ARG A 391 28.33 13.70 -1.80
CA ARG A 391 27.54 14.68 -2.57
C ARG A 391 28.04 16.11 -2.44
N GLU A 392 28.45 16.53 -1.25
CA GLU A 392 29.05 17.83 -1.05
C GLU A 392 30.35 17.97 -1.86
N MET A 393 31.22 16.97 -1.81
CA MET A 393 32.47 16.98 -2.56
C MET A 393 32.24 16.90 -4.06
N GLU A 394 31.29 16.14 -4.56
CA GLU A 394 30.99 16.02 -5.99
C GLU A 394 30.66 17.38 -6.60
N VAL A 395 29.92 18.24 -5.89
CA VAL A 395 29.64 19.61 -6.31
C VAL A 395 30.93 20.43 -6.41
N PHE A 396 31.83 20.32 -5.42
CA PHE A 396 33.12 21.05 -5.45
C PHE A 396 34.06 20.60 -6.55
N THR A 397 34.04 19.30 -6.93
CA THR A 397 34.89 18.77 -7.97
C THR A 397 34.57 19.32 -9.37
N GLN A 398 33.37 19.83 -9.59
CA GLN A 398 32.99 20.50 -10.84
C GLN A 398 33.71 21.84 -11.03
N PHE A 399 34.25 22.42 -9.95
CA PHE A 399 34.89 23.73 -9.95
C PHE A 399 36.41 23.70 -9.68
N SER A 400 36.96 22.55 -9.25
CA SER A 400 38.38 22.43 -8.88
C SER A 400 39.05 21.28 -9.63
N SER A 401 40.18 21.55 -10.28
CA SER A 401 40.99 20.56 -11.01
C SER A 401 42.03 19.85 -10.14
N ASP A 402 42.46 20.47 -9.03
CA ASP A 402 43.49 19.92 -8.15
C ASP A 402 42.86 19.45 -6.83
N LEU A 403 42.73 18.13 -6.70
CA LEU A 403 42.26 17.48 -5.49
C LEU A 403 43.45 16.84 -4.77
N ASP A 404 43.47 16.96 -3.46
CA ASP A 404 44.41 16.20 -2.60
C ASP A 404 44.03 14.71 -2.57
N ASP A 405 44.96 13.86 -2.14
CA ASP A 405 44.79 12.42 -2.19
C ASP A 405 43.72 11.93 -1.19
N ALA A 406 43.49 12.64 -0.08
CA ALA A 406 42.45 12.33 0.87
C ALA A 406 41.05 12.55 0.25
N THR A 407 40.83 13.67 -0.44
CA THR A 407 39.60 13.98 -1.16
C THR A 407 39.36 12.97 -2.29
N LYS A 408 40.43 12.57 -3.03
CA LYS A 408 40.30 11.53 -4.07
C LYS A 408 39.86 10.19 -3.49
N ALA A 409 40.43 9.76 -2.36
CA ALA A 409 40.06 8.53 -1.69
C ALA A 409 38.57 8.57 -1.20
N GLN A 410 38.15 9.69 -0.63
CA GLN A 410 36.77 9.86 -0.17
C GLN A 410 35.76 9.88 -1.33
N LEU A 411 36.15 10.47 -2.48
CA LEU A 411 35.33 10.42 -3.70
C LEU A 411 35.27 9.01 -4.29
N ALA A 412 36.38 8.24 -4.26
CA ALA A 412 36.38 6.84 -4.70
C ALA A 412 35.44 5.99 -3.82
N HIS A 413 35.52 6.15 -2.51
CA HIS A 413 34.64 5.49 -1.54
C HIS A 413 33.16 5.82 -1.80
N GLY A 414 32.82 7.10 -1.88
CA GLY A 414 31.44 7.53 -2.14
C GLY A 414 30.87 7.02 -3.48
N ARG A 415 31.71 7.00 -4.54
CA ARG A 415 31.34 6.41 -5.84
C ARG A 415 31.09 4.92 -5.74
N ALA A 416 31.93 4.19 -5.02
CA ALA A 416 31.71 2.76 -4.79
C ALA A 416 30.40 2.49 -4.07
N ILE A 417 30.08 3.25 -3.00
CA ILE A 417 28.80 3.16 -2.30
C ILE A 417 27.63 3.47 -3.24
N MET A 418 27.71 4.53 -4.04
CA MET A 418 26.65 4.88 -5.00
C MET A 418 26.38 3.75 -6.00
N GLU A 419 27.43 3.09 -6.49
CA GLU A 419 27.27 1.93 -7.38
C GLU A 419 26.67 0.70 -6.64
N LEU A 420 27.05 0.46 -5.39
CA LEU A 420 26.48 -0.61 -4.57
C LEU A 420 24.99 -0.42 -4.28
N LEU A 421 24.51 0.81 -4.19
CA LEU A 421 23.09 1.10 -3.97
C LEU A 421 22.21 0.88 -5.20
N LYS A 422 22.82 0.81 -6.40
CA LYS A 422 22.06 0.43 -7.61
C LYS A 422 21.66 -1.04 -7.51
N GLN A 423 20.43 -1.36 -7.83
CA GLN A 423 19.88 -2.71 -7.73
C GLN A 423 18.95 -3.00 -8.91
N PRO A 424 19.11 -4.14 -9.61
CA PRO A 424 18.23 -4.52 -10.70
C PRO A 424 16.84 -4.90 -10.14
N LEU A 425 15.81 -4.74 -10.96
CA LEU A 425 14.43 -5.11 -10.61
C LEU A 425 14.30 -6.60 -10.36
N CYS A 426 13.41 -6.97 -9.46
CA CYS A 426 13.10 -8.36 -9.10
C CYS A 426 14.32 -9.15 -8.57
N HIS A 427 15.27 -8.48 -7.96
CA HIS A 427 16.42 -9.09 -7.32
C HIS A 427 16.63 -8.52 -5.92
N PRO A 428 15.68 -8.78 -5.00
CA PRO A 428 15.86 -8.37 -3.61
C PRO A 428 17.05 -9.11 -2.99
N LEU A 429 17.83 -8.40 -2.18
CA LEU A 429 18.96 -8.97 -1.44
C LEU A 429 18.47 -9.49 -0.08
N SER A 430 18.97 -10.66 0.31
CA SER A 430 18.75 -11.19 1.65
C SER A 430 19.44 -10.36 2.73
N LEU A 431 19.09 -10.57 4.01
CA LEU A 431 19.71 -9.84 5.11
C LEU A 431 21.24 -10.04 5.15
N HIS A 432 21.72 -11.28 4.99
CA HIS A 432 23.14 -11.54 5.03
C HIS A 432 23.90 -10.92 3.86
N GLU A 433 23.35 -10.95 2.64
CA GLU A 433 23.95 -10.31 1.47
C GLU A 433 24.07 -8.78 1.65
N GLN A 434 23.05 -8.16 2.23
CA GLN A 434 23.07 -6.73 2.53
C GLN A 434 24.11 -6.40 3.60
N VAL A 435 24.12 -7.14 4.72
CA VAL A 435 25.05 -6.93 5.84
C VAL A 435 26.49 -7.14 5.39
N ILE A 436 26.78 -8.19 4.61
CA ILE A 436 28.14 -8.45 4.07
C ILE A 436 28.55 -7.32 3.13
N THR A 437 27.68 -6.92 2.20
CA THR A 437 27.98 -5.83 1.27
C THR A 437 28.35 -4.54 2.00
N LEU A 438 27.57 -4.15 3.01
CA LEU A 438 27.81 -2.95 3.80
C LEU A 438 29.07 -3.06 4.65
N CYS A 439 29.33 -4.22 5.23
CA CYS A 439 30.53 -4.50 6.00
C CYS A 439 31.78 -4.35 5.13
N LEU A 440 31.79 -4.90 3.91
CA LEU A 440 32.89 -4.79 2.96
C LEU A 440 33.08 -3.37 2.44
N ALA A 441 31.97 -2.65 2.20
CA ALA A 441 32.00 -1.24 1.77
C ALA A 441 32.66 -0.37 2.86
N ASN A 442 32.24 -0.48 4.11
CA ASN A 442 32.82 0.28 5.22
C ASN A 442 34.30 -0.01 5.47
N ASN A 443 34.80 -1.16 5.00
CA ASN A 443 36.23 -1.52 5.09
C ASN A 443 37.00 -1.25 3.80
N GLY A 444 36.43 -0.50 2.85
CA GLY A 444 37.11 -0.02 1.65
C GLY A 444 37.41 -1.07 0.58
N ILE A 445 36.82 -2.27 0.68
CA ILE A 445 37.10 -3.37 -0.29
C ILE A 445 36.66 -3.01 -1.71
N PHE A 446 35.66 -2.17 -1.85
CA PHE A 446 35.16 -1.72 -3.17
C PHE A 446 35.83 -0.46 -3.71
N ASP A 447 36.64 0.25 -2.89
CA ASP A 447 37.21 1.55 -3.26
C ASP A 447 38.27 1.44 -4.35
N ILE A 448 38.89 0.28 -4.46
CA ILE A 448 39.93 -0.03 -5.48
C ILE A 448 39.31 -0.56 -6.79
N VAL A 449 38.01 -0.84 -6.82
CA VAL A 449 37.32 -1.39 -7.98
C VAL A 449 36.79 -0.26 -8.88
N MET A 450 36.96 -0.39 -10.19
CA MET A 450 36.40 0.58 -11.11
C MET A 450 34.87 0.67 -10.97
N PRO A 451 34.25 1.86 -10.97
CA PRO A 451 32.81 2.03 -10.73
C PRO A 451 31.93 1.10 -11.58
N LYS A 452 32.26 0.91 -12.86
CA LYS A 452 31.51 0.04 -13.77
C LYS A 452 31.55 -1.44 -13.40
N GLU A 453 32.50 -1.87 -12.61
CA GLU A 453 32.74 -3.26 -12.22
C GLU A 453 32.26 -3.58 -10.80
N VAL A 454 31.99 -2.55 -9.98
CA VAL A 454 31.59 -2.70 -8.57
C VAL A 454 30.41 -3.68 -8.41
N LYS A 455 29.39 -3.57 -9.27
CA LYS A 455 28.23 -4.48 -9.22
C LYS A 455 28.57 -5.94 -9.54
N LYS A 456 29.40 -6.15 -10.52
CA LYS A 456 29.89 -7.48 -10.88
C LYS A 456 30.72 -8.04 -9.74
N TYR A 457 31.65 -7.25 -9.24
CA TYR A 457 32.49 -7.64 -8.11
C TYR A 457 31.70 -7.95 -6.84
N GLN A 458 30.66 -7.14 -6.51
CA GLN A 458 29.72 -7.42 -5.42
C GLN A 458 29.06 -8.80 -5.59
N LYS A 459 28.53 -9.09 -6.77
CA LYS A 459 27.86 -10.37 -7.03
C LYS A 459 28.84 -11.55 -6.92
N ASP A 460 30.03 -11.40 -7.49
CA ASP A 460 31.04 -12.47 -7.54
C ASP A 460 31.57 -12.77 -6.12
N ILE A 461 31.84 -11.73 -5.31
CA ILE A 461 32.30 -11.92 -3.93
C ILE A 461 31.21 -12.52 -3.02
N LEU A 462 29.96 -12.10 -3.15
CA LEU A 462 28.84 -12.69 -2.41
C LEU A 462 28.67 -14.18 -2.77
N SER A 463 28.72 -14.50 -4.06
CA SER A 463 28.66 -15.89 -4.52
C SER A 463 29.82 -16.73 -4.03
N TYR A 464 31.04 -16.15 -3.96
CA TYR A 464 32.21 -16.82 -3.41
C TYR A 464 32.03 -17.13 -1.92
N LEU A 465 31.55 -16.15 -1.13
CA LEU A 465 31.30 -16.32 0.31
C LEU A 465 30.24 -17.38 0.57
N ASP A 466 29.14 -17.38 -0.19
CA ASP A 466 28.08 -18.39 -0.04
C ASP A 466 28.57 -19.81 -0.36
N LEU A 467 29.50 -19.95 -1.31
CA LEU A 467 30.02 -21.26 -1.70
C LEU A 467 31.14 -21.76 -0.79
N LYS A 468 32.04 -20.88 -0.34
CA LYS A 468 33.24 -21.25 0.44
C LYS A 468 33.06 -21.08 1.94
N HIS A 469 32.27 -20.09 2.37
CA HIS A 469 32.06 -19.71 3.75
C HIS A 469 30.56 -19.60 4.12
N PRO A 470 29.71 -20.62 3.80
CA PRO A 470 28.27 -20.55 4.01
C PRO A 470 27.88 -20.39 5.48
N GLU A 471 28.79 -20.67 6.42
CA GLU A 471 28.60 -20.46 7.85
C GLU A 471 28.43 -18.99 8.21
N ILE A 472 29.08 -18.06 7.47
CA ILE A 472 28.97 -16.61 7.70
C ILE A 472 27.53 -16.15 7.47
N GLY A 473 26.96 -16.46 6.30
CA GLY A 473 25.58 -16.10 5.97
C GLY A 473 24.58 -16.70 6.95
N LYS A 474 24.72 -18.00 7.27
CA LYS A 474 23.86 -18.70 8.25
C LYS A 474 23.95 -18.09 9.65
N GLU A 475 25.12 -17.65 10.07
CA GLU A 475 25.30 -17.01 11.37
C GLU A 475 24.58 -15.67 11.43
N ILE A 476 24.70 -14.83 10.41
CA ILE A 476 24.00 -13.53 10.28
C ILE A 476 22.49 -13.73 10.32
N GLU A 477 21.95 -14.65 9.50
CA GLU A 477 20.51 -14.91 9.44
C GLU A 477 19.95 -15.44 10.77
N LYS A 478 20.70 -16.31 11.47
CA LYS A 478 20.24 -16.90 12.72
C LYS A 478 20.36 -15.97 13.91
N LYS A 479 21.52 -15.32 14.07
CA LYS A 479 21.80 -14.45 15.23
C LYS A 479 21.25 -13.03 15.05
N LYS A 480 21.10 -12.58 13.82
CA LYS A 480 20.74 -11.20 13.44
C LYS A 480 21.62 -10.16 14.13
N ASP A 481 22.86 -10.53 14.40
CA ASP A 481 23.89 -9.72 15.06
C ASP A 481 25.21 -9.79 14.27
N LEU A 482 26.04 -8.77 14.40
CA LEU A 482 27.33 -8.64 13.70
C LEU A 482 28.42 -8.37 14.75
N THR A 483 29.10 -9.44 15.19
CA THR A 483 30.21 -9.35 16.15
C THR A 483 31.50 -8.92 15.46
N ASP A 484 32.45 -8.38 16.21
CA ASP A 484 33.76 -7.97 15.65
C ASP A 484 34.54 -9.17 15.11
N GLU A 485 34.38 -10.36 15.72
CA GLU A 485 34.93 -11.61 15.20
C GLU A 485 34.34 -12.01 13.86
N LEU A 486 33.00 -11.79 13.68
CA LEU A 486 32.34 -12.10 12.43
C LEU A 486 32.74 -11.09 11.34
N ILE A 487 32.93 -9.82 11.69
CA ILE A 487 33.47 -8.80 10.77
C ILE A 487 34.86 -9.21 10.31
N ALA A 488 35.74 -9.60 11.20
CA ALA A 488 37.07 -10.04 10.84
C ALA A 488 37.07 -11.26 9.89
N LYS A 489 36.19 -12.25 10.14
CA LYS A 489 36.00 -13.41 9.25
C LYS A 489 35.50 -13.00 7.86
N ILE A 490 34.54 -12.06 7.77
CA ILE A 490 34.01 -11.56 6.50
C ILE A 490 35.15 -10.89 5.69
N ILE A 491 35.95 -10.05 6.34
CA ILE A 491 37.07 -9.32 5.70
C ILE A 491 38.15 -10.31 5.25
N GLU A 492 38.52 -11.29 6.08
CA GLU A 492 39.51 -12.30 5.75
C GLU A 492 39.07 -13.13 4.54
N ALA A 493 37.84 -13.66 4.57
CA ALA A 493 37.28 -14.42 3.45
C ALA A 493 37.16 -13.59 2.17
N ALA A 494 36.87 -12.27 2.28
CA ALA A 494 36.85 -11.38 1.14
C ALA A 494 38.25 -11.15 0.54
N LYS A 495 39.27 -11.03 1.37
CA LYS A 495 40.68 -10.91 0.91
C LYS A 495 41.16 -12.16 0.17
N GLU A 496 40.77 -13.36 0.62
CA GLU A 496 41.07 -14.61 -0.11
C GLU A 496 40.54 -14.60 -1.55
N TYR A 497 39.40 -13.89 -1.80
CA TYR A 497 38.87 -13.70 -3.13
C TYR A 497 39.65 -12.66 -3.93
N THR A 498 40.07 -11.56 -3.28
CA THR A 498 40.77 -10.42 -3.93
C THR A 498 42.18 -10.79 -4.35
N ASP A 499 42.85 -11.68 -3.59
CA ASP A 499 44.23 -12.11 -3.82
C ASP A 499 44.36 -13.20 -4.93
N LYS A 500 43.23 -13.66 -5.47
CA LYS A 500 43.16 -14.60 -6.60
C LYS A 500 42.98 -13.90 -7.94
#